data_edc2d365acbe13ce82f04ceeb316432d
#
_entry.id   edc2d365acbe13ce82f04ceeb316432d
#
_cell.length_a   1.000
_cell.length_b   1.000
_cell.length_c   1.000
_cell.angle_alpha   90.00
_cell.angle_beta   90.00
_cell.angle_gamma   90.00
#
_symmetry.space_group_name_H-M   'P 1'
#
loop_
_entity.id
_entity.type
_entity.pdbx_description
1 polymer ?
#
loop_
_entity_poly.entity_id
_entity_poly.type
_entity_poly.pdbx_seq_one_letter_code
_entity_poly.pdbx_strand_id
1 'polypeptide(L)'
;MLIGKRVGERYEILSLIGGGGMSHVYLARDIILDRDVAIKILRYDFTNEEELHRRFQREALSATSLTHPNIVSVYDVGEDRDMHYIVMEYIKGKTLKQYIQEFSPLSPAKSVQIMKQLTSAIAHAHENGIIHRDIKPQNILVDDEGNVKITDFGIATTLNATSYTQTNSVMGTVHYLSPEQA
;
A
#
# COMPACT_ATOMS: atom_id res chain seq x y z
N MET A 1 13.13 -12.32 12.85
CA MET A 1 11.67 -12.47 12.95
C MET A 1 11.14 -11.35 13.82
N LEU A 2 10.17 -10.55 13.36
CA LEU A 2 9.67 -9.37 14.07
C LEU A 2 8.43 -9.66 14.94
N ILE A 3 7.80 -10.82 14.78
CA ILE A 3 6.61 -11.22 15.54
C ILE A 3 6.91 -11.19 17.04
N GLY A 4 6.03 -10.57 17.82
CA GLY A 4 6.17 -10.33 19.26
C GLY A 4 7.07 -9.14 19.66
N LYS A 5 7.67 -8.46 18.69
CA LYS A 5 8.44 -7.24 18.93
C LYS A 5 7.59 -6.00 18.76
N ARG A 6 7.99 -4.90 19.41
CA ARG A 6 7.40 -3.58 19.20
C ARG A 6 8.23 -2.78 18.20
N VAL A 7 7.58 -2.12 17.29
CA VAL A 7 8.15 -1.17 16.33
C VAL A 7 7.70 0.23 16.75
N GLY A 8 8.65 1.18 16.77
CA GLY A 8 8.40 2.55 17.23
C GLY A 8 7.87 2.61 18.66
N GLU A 9 8.22 1.64 19.51
CA GLU A 9 7.77 1.50 20.91
C GLU A 9 6.24 1.42 21.09
N ARG A 10 5.48 1.42 20.01
CA ARG A 10 4.01 1.53 20.00
C ARG A 10 3.29 0.36 19.34
N TYR A 11 3.86 -0.20 18.27
CA TYR A 11 3.16 -1.18 17.43
C TYR A 11 3.69 -2.59 17.69
N GLU A 12 2.91 -3.41 18.39
CA GLU A 12 3.26 -4.81 18.65
C GLU A 12 2.93 -5.69 17.44
N ILE A 13 3.93 -6.33 16.86
CA ILE A 13 3.79 -7.15 15.67
C ILE A 13 3.16 -8.50 16.02
N LEU A 14 1.99 -8.78 15.47
CA LEU A 14 1.22 -10.00 15.74
C LEU A 14 1.48 -11.10 14.71
N SER A 15 1.36 -10.79 13.42
CA SER A 15 1.53 -11.78 12.36
C SER A 15 1.93 -11.13 11.02
N LEU A 16 2.53 -11.91 10.14
CA LEU A 16 2.78 -11.52 8.76
C LEU A 16 1.50 -11.71 7.96
N ILE A 17 1.01 -10.69 7.27
CA ILE A 17 -0.22 -10.73 6.46
C ILE A 17 0.02 -10.51 4.97
N GLY A 18 1.18 -10.03 4.58
CA GLY A 18 1.56 -9.84 3.19
C GLY A 18 3.02 -9.50 3.05
N GLY A 19 3.52 -9.57 1.84
CA GLY A 19 4.88 -9.17 1.55
C GLY A 19 5.44 -9.84 0.31
N GLY A 20 6.49 -9.26 -0.20
CA GLY A 20 7.29 -9.74 -1.30
C GLY A 20 8.48 -8.81 -1.51
N GLY A 21 9.59 -9.36 -1.93
CA GLY A 21 10.77 -8.57 -2.25
C GLY A 21 11.29 -7.73 -1.07
N MET A 22 11.16 -6.39 -1.18
CA MET A 22 11.79 -5.44 -0.25
C MET A 22 10.90 -5.00 0.91
N SER A 23 9.62 -5.36 0.95
CA SER A 23 8.69 -4.93 2.00
C SER A 23 7.84 -6.08 2.54
N HIS A 24 7.54 -6.00 3.83
CA HIS A 24 6.65 -6.94 4.51
C HIS A 24 5.53 -6.17 5.19
N VAL A 25 4.31 -6.68 5.11
CA VAL A 25 3.14 -6.12 5.79
C VAL A 25 2.74 -7.05 6.92
N TYR A 26 2.63 -6.49 8.11
CA TYR A 26 2.25 -7.21 9.31
C TYR A 26 0.94 -6.68 9.87
N LEU A 27 0.15 -7.56 10.46
CA LEU A 27 -0.86 -7.19 11.43
C LEU A 27 -0.14 -6.81 12.72
N ALA A 28 -0.49 -5.67 13.27
CA ALA A 28 0.06 -5.19 14.53
C ALA A 28 -1.02 -4.60 15.43
N ARG A 29 -0.76 -4.53 16.72
CA ARG A 29 -1.59 -3.85 17.72
C ARG A 29 -1.00 -2.50 18.05
N ASP A 30 -1.73 -1.43 17.80
CA ASP A 30 -1.44 -0.12 18.35
C ASP A 30 -1.80 -0.14 19.84
N ILE A 31 -0.81 -0.26 20.71
CA ILE A 31 -1.02 -0.42 22.15
C ILE A 31 -1.51 0.87 22.84
N ILE A 32 -1.36 2.04 22.20
CA ILE A 32 -1.83 3.31 22.73
C ILE A 32 -3.31 3.50 22.45
N LEU A 33 -3.74 3.24 21.22
CA LEU A 33 -5.13 3.40 20.80
C LEU A 33 -5.94 2.11 20.90
N ASP A 34 -5.33 1.02 21.33
CA ASP A 34 -5.93 -0.30 21.50
C ASP A 34 -6.70 -0.77 20.26
N ARG A 35 -6.07 -0.70 19.09
CA ARG A 35 -6.67 -1.10 17.82
C ARG A 35 -5.70 -1.89 16.94
N ASP A 36 -6.26 -2.71 16.06
CA ASP A 36 -5.48 -3.40 15.05
C ASP A 36 -5.13 -2.45 13.90
N VAL A 37 -3.90 -2.55 13.42
CA VAL A 37 -3.35 -1.78 12.29
C VAL A 37 -2.57 -2.70 11.36
N ALA A 38 -2.43 -2.31 10.11
CA ALA A 38 -1.46 -2.89 9.20
C ALA A 38 -0.18 -2.05 9.24
N ILE A 39 0.96 -2.69 9.39
CA ILE A 39 2.26 -2.02 9.37
C ILE A 39 3.12 -2.57 8.25
N LYS A 40 3.47 -1.71 7.31
CA LYS A 40 4.38 -2.03 6.20
C LYS A 40 5.78 -1.64 6.61
N ILE A 41 6.68 -2.62 6.63
CA ILE A 41 8.08 -2.44 7.02
C ILE A 41 8.96 -2.59 5.80
N LEU A 42 9.81 -1.62 5.59
CA LEU A 42 10.83 -1.59 4.55
C LEU A 42 12.19 -1.83 5.21
N ARG A 43 12.94 -2.78 4.68
CA ARG A 43 14.29 -3.10 5.19
C ARG A 43 15.33 -2.40 4.33
N TYR A 44 16.27 -1.77 4.99
CA TYR A 44 17.47 -1.24 4.35
C TYR A 44 18.40 -2.39 3.96
N ASP A 45 18.55 -2.60 2.69
CA ASP A 45 19.63 -3.45 2.17
C ASP A 45 20.44 -2.73 1.05
N PHE A 46 20.29 -1.43 0.85
CA PHE A 46 20.92 -0.73 -0.27
C PHE A 46 21.45 0.67 0.03
N THR A 47 22.58 0.94 -0.49
CA THR A 47 23.58 1.97 -0.27
C THR A 47 23.38 3.29 -1.04
N ASN A 48 22.24 3.97 -0.98
CA ASN A 48 22.17 5.36 -1.50
C ASN A 48 20.91 6.13 -1.03
N GLU A 49 20.88 6.56 0.21
CA GLU A 49 19.66 6.27 1.01
C GLU A 49 19.00 7.50 1.59
N GLU A 50 19.71 8.62 1.83
CA GLU A 50 19.07 9.82 2.37
C GLU A 50 18.04 10.43 1.43
N GLU A 51 18.28 10.40 0.12
CA GLU A 51 17.36 10.98 -0.84
C GLU A 51 16.13 10.09 -1.04
N LEU A 52 16.32 8.77 -1.08
CA LEU A 52 15.24 7.79 -1.16
C LEU A 52 14.36 7.84 0.09
N HIS A 53 15.00 7.96 1.25
CA HIS A 53 14.34 8.13 2.53
C HIS A 53 13.48 9.39 2.59
N ARG A 54 14.03 10.55 2.20
CA ARG A 54 13.28 11.83 2.18
C ARG A 54 12.08 11.77 1.22
N ARG A 55 12.25 11.14 0.06
CA ARG A 55 11.15 10.94 -0.90
C ARG A 55 10.07 10.03 -0.33
N PHE A 56 10.46 8.90 0.26
CA PHE A 56 9.55 7.97 0.91
C PHE A 56 8.73 8.66 2.01
N GLN A 57 9.38 9.38 2.92
CA GLN A 57 8.69 10.13 3.97
C GLN A 57 7.74 11.18 3.40
N ARG A 58 8.16 11.93 2.39
CA ARG A 58 7.33 12.98 1.78
C ARG A 58 6.09 12.40 1.10
N GLU A 59 6.24 11.32 0.36
CA GLU A 59 5.10 10.66 -0.31
C GLU A 59 4.17 9.97 0.69
N ALA A 60 4.72 9.31 1.69
CA ALA A 60 3.93 8.71 2.75
C ALA A 60 3.14 9.77 3.55
N LEU A 61 3.75 10.91 3.88
CA LEU A 61 3.06 12.03 4.52
C LEU A 61 1.96 12.61 3.62
N SER A 62 2.18 12.68 2.30
CA SER A 62 1.14 13.10 1.35
C SER A 62 -0.04 12.13 1.34
N ALA A 63 0.24 10.82 1.42
CA ALA A 63 -0.81 9.80 1.51
C ALA A 63 -1.59 9.86 2.84
N THR A 64 -1.00 10.37 3.93
CA THR A 64 -1.73 10.55 5.21
C THR A 64 -2.84 11.60 5.13
N SER A 65 -2.80 12.48 4.13
CA SER A 65 -3.83 13.51 3.92
C SER A 65 -5.08 12.99 3.19
N LEU A 66 -5.01 11.80 2.58
CA LEU A 66 -6.14 11.22 1.85
C LEU A 66 -7.12 10.54 2.82
N THR A 67 -8.34 11.06 2.85
CA THR A 67 -9.45 10.46 3.59
C THR A 67 -10.59 10.17 2.64
N HIS A 68 -10.83 8.91 2.35
CA HIS A 68 -11.88 8.44 1.45
C HIS A 68 -12.30 7.02 1.83
N PRO A 69 -13.59 6.65 1.75
CA PRO A 69 -14.06 5.31 2.14
C PRO A 69 -13.46 4.17 1.31
N ASN A 70 -12.98 4.46 0.10
CA ASN A 70 -12.36 3.48 -0.79
C ASN A 70 -10.84 3.64 -0.94
N ILE A 71 -10.21 4.31 0.02
CA ILE A 71 -8.75 4.42 0.16
C ILE A 71 -8.36 3.93 1.55
N VAL A 72 -7.34 3.08 1.63
CA VAL A 72 -6.76 2.68 2.92
C VAL A 72 -6.12 3.89 3.57
N SER A 73 -6.56 4.23 4.77
CA SER A 73 -6.02 5.37 5.51
C SER A 73 -4.61 5.08 6.00
N VAL A 74 -3.69 6.01 5.79
CA VAL A 74 -2.36 5.99 6.40
C VAL A 74 -2.43 6.78 7.71
N TYR A 75 -2.05 6.13 8.81
CA TYR A 75 -2.15 6.70 10.15
C TYR A 75 -0.86 7.35 10.63
N ASP A 76 0.28 6.74 10.29
CA ASP A 76 1.58 7.15 10.79
C ASP A 76 2.71 6.68 9.88
N VAL A 77 3.83 7.35 9.94
CA VAL A 77 5.07 7.00 9.24
C VAL A 77 6.21 7.21 10.19
N GLY A 78 7.08 6.24 10.31
CA GLY A 78 8.17 6.34 11.25
C GLY A 78 9.39 5.52 10.86
N GLU A 79 10.38 5.65 11.72
CA GLU A 79 11.65 4.95 11.64
C GLU A 79 11.96 4.30 13.00
N ASP A 80 12.43 3.07 12.97
CA ASP A 80 12.91 2.36 14.15
C ASP A 80 14.18 1.59 13.78
N ARG A 81 15.34 2.03 14.30
CA ARG A 81 16.67 1.53 13.95
C ARG A 81 16.92 1.63 12.44
N ASP A 82 17.12 0.49 11.77
CA ASP A 82 17.36 0.40 10.32
C ASP A 82 16.10 0.05 9.53
N MET A 83 14.91 0.35 10.07
CA MET A 83 13.63 0.03 9.44
C MET A 83 12.78 1.29 9.29
N HIS A 84 12.28 1.52 8.08
CA HIS A 84 11.18 2.47 7.88
C HIS A 84 9.87 1.71 7.90
N TYR A 85 8.86 2.33 8.49
CA TYR A 85 7.54 1.73 8.55
C TYR A 85 6.44 2.73 8.25
N ILE A 86 5.35 2.20 7.71
CA ILE A 86 4.11 2.93 7.48
C ILE A 86 3.02 2.18 8.20
N VAL A 87 2.28 2.90 9.01
CA VAL A 87 1.13 2.38 9.75
C VAL A 87 -0.14 2.79 9.01
N MET A 88 -1.00 1.84 8.73
CA MET A 88 -2.22 2.07 7.99
C MET A 88 -3.39 1.29 8.56
N GLU A 89 -4.58 1.64 8.11
CA GLU A 89 -5.82 0.94 8.41
C GLU A 89 -5.67 -0.55 8.09
N TYR A 90 -6.04 -1.40 9.04
CA TYR A 90 -6.14 -2.84 8.80
C TYR A 90 -7.48 -3.19 8.19
N ILE A 91 -7.46 -3.79 7.01
CA ILE A 91 -8.65 -4.29 6.32
C ILE A 91 -8.67 -5.80 6.44
N LYS A 92 -9.69 -6.32 7.14
CA LYS A 92 -9.94 -7.75 7.21
C LYS A 92 -10.63 -8.19 5.92
N GLY A 93 -9.91 -8.94 5.09
CA GLY A 93 -10.43 -9.38 3.80
C GLY A 93 -9.33 -9.96 2.93
N LYS A 94 -9.49 -9.82 1.63
CA LYS A 94 -8.56 -10.35 0.62
C LYS A 94 -8.24 -9.29 -0.43
N THR A 95 -7.20 -9.52 -1.24
CA THR A 95 -6.95 -8.66 -2.40
C THR A 95 -8.03 -8.87 -3.46
N LEU A 96 -8.26 -7.85 -4.28
CA LEU A 96 -9.17 -7.98 -5.43
C LEU A 96 -8.71 -9.09 -6.38
N LYS A 97 -7.39 -9.32 -6.50
CA LYS A 97 -6.87 -10.45 -7.28
C LYS A 97 -7.35 -11.78 -6.74
N GLN A 98 -7.24 -12.01 -5.43
CA GLN A 98 -7.74 -13.22 -4.78
C GLN A 98 -9.25 -13.35 -4.91
N TYR A 99 -9.98 -12.24 -4.75
CA TYR A 99 -11.43 -12.19 -4.91
C TYR A 99 -11.86 -12.60 -6.33
N ILE A 100 -11.21 -12.07 -7.36
CA ILE A 100 -11.45 -12.45 -8.76
C ILE A 100 -11.15 -13.94 -8.98
N GLN A 101 -10.04 -14.45 -8.46
CA GLN A 101 -9.67 -15.87 -8.59
C GLN A 101 -10.71 -16.81 -7.98
N GLU A 102 -11.34 -16.40 -6.86
CA GLU A 102 -12.32 -17.21 -6.14
C GLU A 102 -13.73 -17.13 -6.76
N PHE A 103 -14.13 -15.94 -7.24
CA PHE A 103 -15.52 -15.65 -7.64
C PHE A 103 -15.68 -15.38 -9.16
N SER A 104 -14.64 -15.57 -9.96
CA SER A 104 -14.72 -15.35 -11.42
C SER A 104 -15.61 -16.40 -12.10
N PRO A 105 -16.38 -15.97 -13.12
CA PRO A 105 -16.53 -14.62 -13.65
C PRO A 105 -17.42 -13.72 -12.78
N LEU A 106 -16.99 -12.49 -12.56
CA LEU A 106 -17.79 -11.52 -11.82
C LEU A 106 -18.98 -11.08 -12.67
N SER A 107 -20.15 -10.89 -12.04
CA SER A 107 -21.30 -10.34 -12.74
C SER A 107 -21.03 -8.91 -13.22
N PRO A 108 -21.67 -8.46 -14.32
CA PRO A 108 -21.55 -7.07 -14.77
C PRO A 108 -21.92 -6.05 -13.67
N ALA A 109 -22.96 -6.33 -12.91
CA ALA A 109 -23.39 -5.47 -11.81
C ALA A 109 -22.29 -5.33 -10.72
N LYS A 110 -21.65 -6.45 -10.34
CA LYS A 110 -20.57 -6.44 -9.37
C LYS A 110 -19.34 -5.70 -9.90
N SER A 111 -18.98 -5.91 -11.15
CA SER A 111 -17.88 -5.20 -11.80
C SER A 111 -18.11 -3.70 -11.83
N VAL A 112 -19.33 -3.25 -12.19
CA VAL A 112 -19.70 -1.83 -12.17
C VAL A 112 -19.63 -1.25 -10.75
N GLN A 113 -20.10 -1.99 -9.73
CA GLN A 113 -20.03 -1.57 -8.33
C GLN A 113 -18.58 -1.34 -7.87
N ILE A 114 -17.69 -2.27 -8.20
CA ILE A 114 -16.26 -2.16 -7.90
C ILE A 114 -15.66 -0.94 -8.61
N MET A 115 -15.91 -0.81 -9.92
CA MET A 115 -15.35 0.29 -10.71
C MET A 115 -15.82 1.67 -10.23
N LYS A 116 -17.08 1.81 -9.81
CA LYS A 116 -17.57 3.07 -9.22
C LYS A 116 -16.79 3.47 -7.97
N GLN A 117 -16.50 2.53 -7.09
CA GLN A 117 -15.72 2.78 -5.88
C GLN A 117 -14.27 3.16 -6.22
N LEU A 118 -13.64 2.44 -7.15
CA LEU A 118 -12.26 2.72 -7.56
C LEU A 118 -12.12 4.07 -8.23
N THR A 119 -13.01 4.42 -9.16
CA THR A 119 -12.98 5.72 -9.85
C THR A 119 -13.21 6.88 -8.89
N SER A 120 -14.10 6.72 -7.91
CA SER A 120 -14.31 7.72 -6.85
C SER A 120 -13.04 7.95 -6.02
N ALA A 121 -12.37 6.86 -5.63
CA ALA A 121 -11.12 6.94 -4.87
C ALA A 121 -9.99 7.62 -5.67
N ILE A 122 -9.83 7.24 -6.94
CA ILE A 122 -8.81 7.80 -7.82
C ILE A 122 -9.07 9.28 -8.09
N ALA A 123 -10.33 9.67 -8.33
CA ALA A 123 -10.70 11.07 -8.52
C ALA A 123 -10.33 11.90 -7.28
N HIS A 124 -10.66 11.42 -6.08
CA HIS A 124 -10.29 12.08 -4.82
C HIS A 124 -8.78 12.24 -4.67
N ALA A 125 -8.00 11.21 -5.00
CA ALA A 125 -6.53 11.31 -4.95
C ALA A 125 -6.00 12.35 -5.93
N HIS A 126 -6.49 12.36 -7.18
CA HIS A 126 -6.09 13.33 -8.21
C HIS A 126 -6.45 14.77 -7.83
N GLU A 127 -7.61 15.00 -7.24
CA GLU A 127 -8.01 16.31 -6.72
C GLU A 127 -7.06 16.82 -5.62
N ASN A 128 -6.41 15.91 -4.91
CA ASN A 128 -5.38 16.21 -3.91
C ASN A 128 -3.94 16.18 -4.48
N GLY A 129 -3.77 16.10 -5.80
CA GLY A 129 -2.47 16.11 -6.46
C GLY A 129 -1.67 14.81 -6.32
N ILE A 130 -2.32 13.71 -5.95
CA ILE A 130 -1.68 12.42 -5.72
C ILE A 130 -2.04 11.45 -6.84
N ILE A 131 -1.03 10.91 -7.51
CA ILE A 131 -1.18 9.90 -8.56
C ILE A 131 -0.66 8.57 -8.03
N HIS A 132 -1.48 7.52 -8.13
CA HIS A 132 -1.13 6.20 -7.59
C HIS A 132 0.04 5.53 -8.32
N ARG A 133 0.03 5.54 -9.65
CA ARG A 133 1.04 4.98 -10.57
C ARG A 133 1.19 3.46 -10.59
N ASP A 134 0.50 2.72 -9.72
CA ASP A 134 0.56 1.25 -9.69
C ASP A 134 -0.81 0.62 -9.35
N ILE A 135 -1.86 1.07 -10.04
CA ILE A 135 -3.21 0.49 -9.91
C ILE A 135 -3.23 -0.91 -10.51
N LYS A 136 -3.48 -1.90 -9.66
CA LYS A 136 -3.61 -3.32 -10.05
C LYS A 136 -4.41 -4.07 -8.98
N PRO A 137 -5.01 -5.22 -9.31
CA PRO A 137 -5.85 -5.97 -8.38
C PRO A 137 -5.14 -6.40 -7.08
N GLN A 138 -3.81 -6.50 -7.09
CA GLN A 138 -3.01 -6.80 -5.92
C GLN A 138 -2.95 -5.65 -4.92
N ASN A 139 -3.11 -4.39 -5.39
CA ASN A 139 -3.10 -3.17 -4.58
C ASN A 139 -4.50 -2.68 -4.23
N ILE A 140 -5.49 -3.53 -4.34
CA ILE A 140 -6.88 -3.26 -3.97
C ILE A 140 -7.33 -4.34 -2.99
N LEU A 141 -7.85 -3.92 -1.85
CA LEU A 141 -8.38 -4.82 -0.83
C LEU A 141 -9.90 -4.85 -0.92
N VAL A 142 -10.48 -6.02 -0.67
CA VAL A 142 -11.93 -6.23 -0.60
C VAL A 142 -12.25 -6.64 0.83
N ASP A 143 -13.10 -5.87 1.51
CA ASP A 143 -13.54 -6.18 2.86
C ASP A 143 -14.65 -7.24 2.91
N ASP A 144 -15.05 -7.62 4.12
CA ASP A 144 -16.09 -8.65 4.34
C ASP A 144 -17.48 -8.21 3.84
N GLU A 145 -17.71 -6.91 3.63
CA GLU A 145 -18.95 -6.36 3.06
C GLU A 145 -18.92 -6.23 1.53
N GLY A 146 -17.77 -6.54 0.92
CA GLY A 146 -17.56 -6.44 -0.54
C GLY A 146 -17.23 -5.04 -1.03
N ASN A 147 -16.87 -4.12 -0.13
CA ASN A 147 -16.34 -2.80 -0.48
C ASN A 147 -14.87 -2.91 -0.83
N VAL A 148 -14.42 -2.04 -1.73
CA VAL A 148 -13.02 -2.03 -2.14
C VAL A 148 -12.28 -0.83 -1.57
N LYS A 149 -11.00 -1.03 -1.24
CA LYS A 149 -10.09 0.03 -0.79
C LYS A 149 -8.77 -0.08 -1.51
N ILE A 150 -8.33 1.03 -2.10
CA ILE A 150 -7.03 1.13 -2.76
C ILE A 150 -5.96 1.35 -1.68
N THR A 151 -4.86 0.63 -1.81
CA THR A 151 -3.69 0.75 -0.94
C THR A 151 -2.44 1.12 -1.74
N ASP A 152 -1.35 1.46 -1.06
CA ASP A 152 -0.03 1.76 -1.64
C ASP A 152 0.02 2.97 -2.60
N PHE A 153 -0.74 4.04 -2.30
CA PHE A 153 -0.68 5.31 -3.04
C PHE A 153 0.72 5.94 -3.02
N GLY A 154 1.33 6.08 -4.20
CA GLY A 154 2.57 6.85 -4.42
C GLY A 154 3.85 6.26 -3.80
N ILE A 155 3.74 5.29 -2.89
CA ILE A 155 4.86 4.75 -2.12
C ILE A 155 5.69 3.78 -2.96
N ALA A 156 5.03 2.90 -3.71
CA ALA A 156 5.70 1.89 -4.52
C ALA A 156 6.55 2.50 -5.65
N THR A 157 6.16 3.64 -6.16
CA THR A 157 6.84 4.27 -7.30
C THR A 157 8.13 4.97 -6.90
N THR A 158 8.22 5.53 -5.70
CA THR A 158 9.47 6.16 -5.24
C THR A 158 10.56 5.14 -5.08
N LEU A 159 10.23 3.97 -4.57
CA LEU A 159 11.18 2.86 -4.42
C LEU A 159 11.61 2.28 -5.78
N ASN A 160 10.73 2.30 -6.78
CA ASN A 160 11.02 1.82 -8.13
C ASN A 160 11.70 2.87 -9.02
N ALA A 161 11.48 4.17 -8.79
CA ALA A 161 12.05 5.24 -9.61
C ALA A 161 13.58 5.28 -9.59
N THR A 162 14.22 4.86 -8.51
CA THR A 162 15.69 4.69 -8.43
C THR A 162 16.20 3.53 -9.27
N SER A 163 15.38 2.54 -9.57
CA SER A 163 15.73 1.44 -10.47
C SER A 163 15.65 1.84 -11.95
N TYR A 164 14.85 2.86 -12.29
CA TYR A 164 14.71 3.32 -13.68
C TYR A 164 15.90 4.09 -14.21
N THR A 165 16.77 4.62 -13.35
CA THR A 165 17.94 5.40 -13.79
C THR A 165 19.18 4.57 -14.06
N GLN A 166 19.19 3.28 -13.75
CA GLN A 166 20.39 2.43 -13.93
C GLN A 166 20.21 1.15 -14.78
N THR A 167 18.98 0.75 -15.08
CA THR A 167 18.78 -0.38 -15.99
C THR A 167 17.52 -0.14 -16.83
N ASN A 168 17.64 -0.32 -18.16
CA ASN A 168 16.53 -0.34 -19.14
C ASN A 168 15.56 -1.52 -18.89
N SER A 169 15.26 -1.89 -17.66
CA SER A 169 14.30 -2.93 -17.32
C SER A 169 13.04 -2.30 -16.82
N VAL A 170 11.97 -2.45 -17.59
CA VAL A 170 10.59 -2.15 -17.20
C VAL A 170 10.25 -2.98 -15.97
N MET A 171 10.45 -2.42 -14.78
CA MET A 171 10.04 -3.03 -13.52
C MET A 171 8.63 -2.56 -13.15
N GLY A 172 7.66 -3.26 -13.62
CA GLY A 172 6.26 -3.13 -13.27
C GLY A 172 5.54 -4.35 -13.82
N THR A 173 4.34 -4.64 -13.36
CA THR A 173 3.54 -5.69 -13.97
C THR A 173 3.08 -5.14 -15.32
N VAL A 174 3.82 -5.45 -16.38
CA VAL A 174 3.65 -4.98 -17.76
C VAL A 174 2.18 -4.97 -18.23
N HIS A 175 1.37 -5.87 -17.67
CA HIS A 175 -0.06 -6.02 -17.99
C HIS A 175 -0.96 -4.88 -17.48
N TYR A 176 -0.46 -3.99 -16.62
CA TYR A 176 -1.27 -2.92 -15.98
C TYR A 176 -0.67 -1.52 -16.18
N LEU A 177 0.32 -1.38 -17.06
CA LEU A 177 0.90 -0.08 -17.40
C LEU A 177 -0.06 0.72 -18.26
N SER A 178 -0.18 2.01 -17.98
CA SER A 178 -0.84 2.93 -18.90
C SER A 178 0.05 3.22 -20.11
N PRO A 179 -0.52 3.69 -21.25
CA PRO A 179 0.28 4.05 -22.42
C PRO A 179 1.38 5.08 -22.11
N GLU A 180 1.14 5.99 -21.15
CA GLU A 180 2.08 7.03 -20.75
C GLU A 180 3.24 6.46 -19.89
N GLN A 181 3.08 5.27 -19.33
CA GLN A 181 4.10 4.58 -18.53
C GLN A 181 4.93 3.60 -19.37
N ALA A 182 4.48 3.27 -20.57
CA ALA A 182 5.14 2.34 -21.48
C ALA A 182 6.11 3.07 -22.44
#